data_30b0eeaf514b02d80aaa71859f635b11
#
_entry.id   30b0eeaf514b02d80aaa71859f635b11
#
_cell.length_a   1.000
_cell.length_b   1.000
_cell.length_c   1.000
_cell.angle_alpha   90.00
_cell.angle_beta   90.00
_cell.angle_gamma   90.00
#
_symmetry.space_group_name_H-M   'P 1'
#
loop_
_entity.id
_entity.type
_entity.pdbx_description
1 polymer ?
#
loop_
_entity_poly.entity_id
_entity_poly.type
_entity_poly.pdbx_seq_one_letter_code
_entity_poly.pdbx_strand_id
1 'polypeptide(L)'
;MLRTLYVGNLYGARIYIHWSFWLLALLIVLSNLSEGLPHAVSVLGFVFAVFACVFLHEVGHAVAARAFGRATRDITLLPIGGVARIEGGELNPRAEGWIAIAGPAVNFAIAALLAIVVSIASWNNVADAKQLVKMSPWQQLFIANLFLGGANLIPAFPLDGGRLLRSILCYWLEPKGATVLASRIGQWTSGLMVLTAIAWWNGSMILFGVILFLINTFQRIQSQLMIFTTSVRGPGAGGSSPWNGPFDHDPYSSNGYGPFPYDRSDLNGPGKPDGKTIDAIEVKELP
;
A
#
# COMPACT_ATOMS: atom_id res chain seq x y z
N MET A 1 -19.34 15.66 -3.10
CA MET A 1 -17.98 15.47 -3.67
C MET A 1 -17.05 16.44 -2.97
N LEU A 2 -16.18 15.94 -2.11
CA LEU A 2 -15.17 16.74 -1.41
C LEU A 2 -14.19 17.30 -2.47
N ARG A 3 -14.02 18.63 -2.47
CA ARG A 3 -13.22 19.33 -3.49
C ARG A 3 -11.75 18.95 -3.38
N THR A 4 -11.24 18.21 -4.38
CA THR A 4 -9.82 17.92 -4.58
C THR A 4 -9.29 18.91 -5.61
N LEU A 5 -8.11 19.49 -5.35
CA LEU A 5 -7.41 20.34 -6.30
C LEU A 5 -6.58 19.45 -7.22
N TYR A 6 -6.80 19.54 -8.51
CA TYR A 6 -5.95 18.91 -9.52
C TYR A 6 -4.64 19.70 -9.65
N VAL A 7 -3.50 19.02 -9.51
CA VAL A 7 -2.17 19.63 -9.53
C VAL A 7 -1.41 19.32 -10.82
N GLY A 8 -1.66 18.14 -11.41
CA GLY A 8 -0.95 17.73 -12.61
C GLY A 8 -1.10 16.24 -12.92
N ASN A 9 -0.31 15.78 -13.90
CA ASN A 9 -0.29 14.38 -14.33
C ASN A 9 1.16 13.88 -14.29
N LEU A 10 1.38 12.71 -13.70
CA LEU A 10 2.67 12.04 -13.63
C LEU A 10 2.53 10.61 -14.14
N TYR A 11 3.22 10.25 -15.22
CA TYR A 11 3.17 8.92 -15.85
C TYR A 11 1.75 8.42 -16.18
N GLY A 12 0.80 9.33 -16.47
CA GLY A 12 -0.60 9.01 -16.72
C GLY A 12 -1.50 9.04 -15.50
N ALA A 13 -0.95 9.05 -14.28
CA ALA A 13 -1.70 9.21 -13.04
C ALA A 13 -2.02 10.68 -12.78
N ARG A 14 -3.28 11.00 -12.49
CA ARG A 14 -3.70 12.35 -12.11
C ARG A 14 -3.39 12.60 -10.64
N ILE A 15 -2.77 13.73 -10.33
CA ILE A 15 -2.38 14.10 -8.96
C ILE A 15 -3.40 15.06 -8.41
N TYR A 16 -3.91 14.74 -7.22
CA TYR A 16 -4.88 15.55 -6.49
C TYR A 16 -4.39 15.85 -5.08
N ILE A 17 -4.64 17.08 -4.62
CA ILE A 17 -4.47 17.47 -3.21
C ILE A 17 -5.86 17.69 -2.64
N HIS A 18 -6.17 17.02 -1.53
CA HIS A 18 -7.44 17.17 -0.85
C HIS A 18 -7.50 18.53 -0.10
N TRP A 19 -8.65 19.16 -0.04
CA TRP A 19 -8.83 20.46 0.61
C TRP A 19 -8.39 20.48 2.09
N SER A 20 -8.52 19.35 2.79
CA SER A 20 -8.11 19.20 4.18
C SER A 20 -6.60 19.35 4.39
N PHE A 21 -5.78 19.16 3.34
CA PHE A 21 -4.35 19.48 3.37
C PHE A 21 -4.09 20.97 3.61
N TRP A 22 -4.86 21.83 2.95
CA TRP A 22 -4.76 23.26 3.14
C TRP A 22 -5.25 23.71 4.51
N LEU A 23 -6.27 23.03 5.06
CA LEU A 23 -6.72 23.24 6.44
C LEU A 23 -5.61 22.88 7.43
N LEU A 24 -4.93 21.73 7.23
CA LEU A 24 -3.78 21.35 8.04
C LEU A 24 -2.68 22.41 7.96
N ALA A 25 -2.32 22.87 6.76
CA ALA A 25 -1.31 23.92 6.56
C ALA A 25 -1.67 25.22 7.30
N LEU A 26 -2.94 25.63 7.23
CA LEU A 26 -3.43 26.80 7.97
C LEU A 26 -3.32 26.60 9.49
N LEU A 27 -3.76 25.44 10.01
CA LEU A 27 -3.66 25.14 11.43
C LEU A 27 -2.23 25.13 11.94
N ILE A 28 -1.28 24.61 11.14
CA ILE A 28 0.15 24.63 11.48
C ILE A 28 0.67 26.07 11.58
N VAL A 29 0.31 26.92 10.64
CA VAL A 29 0.71 28.33 10.68
C VAL A 29 0.14 29.01 11.93
N LEU A 30 -1.18 28.87 12.17
CA LEU A 30 -1.85 29.51 13.31
C LEU A 30 -1.30 29.03 14.67
N SER A 31 -1.02 27.74 14.79
CA SER A 31 -0.49 27.16 16.06
C SER A 31 0.95 27.57 16.38
N ASN A 32 1.75 27.94 15.37
CA ASN A 32 3.15 28.33 15.53
C ASN A 32 3.37 29.87 15.40
N LEU A 33 2.30 30.64 15.18
CA LEU A 33 2.41 32.07 14.97
C LEU A 33 2.88 32.83 16.21
N SER A 34 2.59 32.29 17.42
CA SER A 34 3.05 32.85 18.71
C SER A 34 4.58 32.85 18.85
N GLU A 35 5.28 31.93 18.17
CA GLU A 35 6.76 31.87 18.14
C GLU A 35 7.35 32.76 17.02
N GLY A 36 6.50 33.47 16.29
CA GLY A 36 6.86 34.38 15.21
C GLY A 36 6.69 33.77 13.81
N LEU A 37 6.47 34.65 12.86
CA LEU A 37 6.23 34.27 11.46
C LEU A 37 7.37 33.44 10.84
N PRO A 38 8.67 33.75 11.07
CA PRO A 38 9.77 32.94 10.54
C PRO A 38 9.74 31.49 11.04
N HIS A 39 9.37 31.28 12.33
CA HIS A 39 9.23 29.94 12.89
C HIS A 39 8.07 29.18 12.24
N ALA A 40 6.89 29.80 12.15
CA ALA A 40 5.71 29.21 11.52
C ALA A 40 5.98 28.80 10.05
N VAL A 41 6.69 29.63 9.29
CA VAL A 41 7.09 29.33 7.90
C VAL A 41 8.09 28.17 7.84
N SER A 42 9.04 28.10 8.78
CA SER A 42 10.00 26.98 8.86
C SER A 42 9.33 25.66 9.14
N VAL A 43 8.39 25.61 10.11
CA VAL A 43 7.60 24.40 10.43
C VAL A 43 6.74 23.99 9.24
N LEU A 44 6.08 24.95 8.59
CA LEU A 44 5.29 24.67 7.39
C LEU A 44 6.15 24.09 6.27
N GLY A 45 7.35 24.66 6.03
CA GLY A 45 8.30 24.17 5.04
C GLY A 45 8.75 22.73 5.34
N PHE A 46 9.00 22.41 6.60
CA PHE A 46 9.31 21.03 7.03
C PHE A 46 8.16 20.07 6.75
N VAL A 47 6.94 20.47 7.07
CA VAL A 47 5.74 19.65 6.77
C VAL A 47 5.60 19.40 5.28
N PHE A 48 5.78 20.43 4.43
CA PHE A 48 5.78 20.24 2.98
C PHE A 48 6.88 19.28 2.50
N ALA A 49 8.07 19.32 3.11
CA ALA A 49 9.16 18.40 2.79
C ALA A 49 8.79 16.94 3.14
N VAL A 50 8.15 16.71 4.30
CA VAL A 50 7.65 15.38 4.69
C VAL A 50 6.57 14.90 3.71
N PHE A 51 5.63 15.78 3.32
CA PHE A 51 4.60 15.42 2.33
C PHE A 51 5.17 15.16 0.95
N ALA A 52 6.25 15.83 0.56
CA ALA A 52 6.98 15.48 -0.66
C ALA A 52 7.57 14.06 -0.59
N CYS A 53 8.08 13.65 0.57
CA CYS A 53 8.54 12.26 0.78
C CYS A 53 7.39 11.26 0.72
N VAL A 54 6.22 11.57 1.29
CA VAL A 54 5.00 10.76 1.16
C VAL A 54 4.56 10.67 -0.29
N PHE A 55 4.59 11.76 -1.03
CA PHE A 55 4.27 11.76 -2.46
C PHE A 55 5.23 10.86 -3.26
N LEU A 56 6.54 10.96 -3.00
CA LEU A 56 7.54 10.10 -3.64
C LEU A 56 7.35 8.63 -3.29
N HIS A 57 6.93 8.31 -2.08
CA HIS A 57 6.54 6.96 -1.67
C HIS A 57 5.38 6.42 -2.55
N GLU A 58 4.30 7.20 -2.75
CA GLU A 58 3.20 6.82 -3.64
C GLU A 58 3.64 6.69 -5.11
N VAL A 59 4.56 7.55 -5.55
CA VAL A 59 5.19 7.43 -6.87
C VAL A 59 5.96 6.12 -6.99
N GLY A 60 6.64 5.68 -5.93
CA GLY A 60 7.30 4.37 -5.87
C GLY A 60 6.33 3.23 -6.18
N HIS A 61 5.16 3.20 -5.54
CA HIS A 61 4.11 2.22 -5.83
C HIS A 61 3.60 2.32 -7.27
N ALA A 62 3.37 3.54 -7.77
CA ALA A 62 2.86 3.77 -9.12
C ALA A 62 3.87 3.31 -10.20
N VAL A 63 5.16 3.57 -10.01
CA VAL A 63 6.23 3.12 -10.92
C VAL A 63 6.34 1.59 -10.92
N ALA A 64 6.31 0.97 -9.73
CA ALA A 64 6.32 -0.48 -9.62
C ALA A 64 5.07 -1.10 -10.26
N ALA A 65 3.87 -0.54 -10.02
CA ALA A 65 2.63 -1.01 -10.65
C ALA A 65 2.72 -0.97 -12.19
N ARG A 66 3.28 0.12 -12.73
CA ARG A 66 3.49 0.26 -14.18
C ARG A 66 4.45 -0.78 -14.74
N ALA A 67 5.51 -1.15 -14.01
CA ALA A 67 6.44 -2.20 -14.41
C ALA A 67 5.75 -3.57 -14.52
N PHE A 68 4.65 -3.79 -13.80
CA PHE A 68 3.79 -4.96 -13.89
C PHE A 68 2.57 -4.76 -14.82
N GLY A 69 2.60 -3.76 -15.70
CA GLY A 69 1.55 -3.51 -16.68
C GLY A 69 0.25 -2.93 -16.08
N ARG A 70 0.31 -2.39 -14.86
CA ARG A 70 -0.86 -1.77 -14.19
C ARG A 70 -0.78 -0.26 -14.27
N ALA A 71 -1.85 0.36 -14.75
CA ALA A 71 -1.95 1.82 -14.74
C ALA A 71 -2.33 2.33 -13.34
N THR A 72 -1.80 3.47 -12.94
CA THR A 72 -2.27 4.21 -11.77
C THR A 72 -3.20 5.31 -12.26
N ARG A 73 -4.45 5.28 -11.82
CA ARG A 73 -5.48 6.23 -12.24
C ARG A 73 -5.27 7.61 -11.64
N ASP A 74 -5.10 7.65 -10.33
CA ASP A 74 -4.91 8.89 -9.60
C ASP A 74 -4.07 8.65 -8.32
N ILE A 75 -3.40 9.73 -7.87
CA ILE A 75 -2.71 9.82 -6.60
C ILE A 75 -3.33 10.99 -5.84
N THR A 76 -3.93 10.74 -4.69
CA THR A 76 -4.56 11.77 -3.87
C THR A 76 -3.77 11.94 -2.57
N LEU A 77 -3.29 13.16 -2.32
CA LEU A 77 -2.63 13.54 -1.07
C LEU A 77 -3.66 14.00 -0.04
N LEU A 78 -3.68 13.33 1.11
CA LEU A 78 -4.50 13.65 2.28
C LEU A 78 -3.58 14.05 3.45
N PRO A 79 -4.09 14.73 4.49
CA PRO A 79 -3.31 15.06 5.70
C PRO A 79 -2.69 13.84 6.40
N ILE A 80 -3.31 12.68 6.28
CA ILE A 80 -2.88 11.43 6.93
C ILE A 80 -2.00 10.54 6.03
N GLY A 81 -1.70 10.97 4.78
CA GLY A 81 -0.89 10.20 3.83
C GLY A 81 -1.34 10.34 2.39
N GLY A 82 -0.73 9.56 1.49
CA GLY A 82 -1.11 9.44 0.09
C GLY A 82 -1.99 8.22 -0.17
N VAL A 83 -2.76 8.26 -1.24
CA VAL A 83 -3.53 7.12 -1.75
C VAL A 83 -3.38 7.06 -3.26
N ALA A 84 -2.67 6.04 -3.75
CA ALA A 84 -2.58 5.73 -5.17
C ALA A 84 -3.66 4.70 -5.55
N ARG A 85 -4.46 5.00 -6.56
CA ARG A 85 -5.45 4.07 -7.12
C ARG A 85 -4.89 3.38 -8.33
N ILE A 86 -4.53 2.11 -8.16
CA ILE A 86 -4.04 1.24 -9.23
C ILE A 86 -5.24 0.60 -9.91
N GLU A 87 -5.29 0.67 -11.25
CA GLU A 87 -6.34 0.08 -12.07
C GLU A 87 -6.14 -1.43 -12.24
N GLY A 88 -7.27 -2.13 -12.44
CA GLY A 88 -7.31 -3.57 -12.68
C GLY A 88 -7.77 -4.38 -11.48
N GLY A 89 -8.11 -5.65 -11.72
CA GLY A 89 -8.55 -6.62 -10.72
C GLY A 89 -7.44 -7.07 -9.77
N GLU A 90 -7.62 -8.26 -9.18
CA GLU A 90 -6.63 -8.84 -8.27
C GLU A 90 -5.24 -8.90 -8.91
N LEU A 91 -4.24 -8.48 -8.13
CA LEU A 91 -2.85 -8.52 -8.55
C LEU A 91 -2.30 -9.94 -8.40
N ASN A 92 -1.43 -10.35 -9.32
CA ASN A 92 -0.61 -11.52 -9.09
C ASN A 92 0.20 -11.30 -7.78
N PRO A 93 0.32 -12.32 -6.90
CA PRO A 93 1.03 -12.19 -5.62
C PRO A 93 2.44 -11.59 -5.76
N ARG A 94 3.20 -11.96 -6.80
CA ARG A 94 4.53 -11.37 -7.06
C ARG A 94 4.45 -9.86 -7.31
N ALA A 95 3.52 -9.44 -8.19
CA ALA A 95 3.33 -8.03 -8.50
C ALA A 95 2.92 -7.25 -7.25
N GLU A 96 1.97 -7.80 -6.46
CA GLU A 96 1.53 -7.17 -5.22
C GLU A 96 2.69 -6.95 -4.23
N GLY A 97 3.54 -7.95 -4.03
CA GLY A 97 4.69 -7.87 -3.12
C GLY A 97 5.70 -6.79 -3.56
N TRP A 98 6.07 -6.77 -4.84
CA TRP A 98 6.97 -5.76 -5.37
C TRP A 98 6.38 -4.36 -5.33
N ILE A 99 5.10 -4.21 -5.64
CA ILE A 99 4.41 -2.93 -5.52
C ILE A 99 4.40 -2.48 -4.05
N ALA A 100 4.06 -3.37 -3.12
CA ALA A 100 3.98 -3.04 -1.70
C ALA A 100 5.33 -2.59 -1.11
N ILE A 101 6.45 -3.19 -1.52
CA ILE A 101 7.77 -2.80 -1.01
C ILE A 101 8.32 -1.54 -1.67
N ALA A 102 7.85 -1.17 -2.87
CA ALA A 102 8.41 -0.08 -3.65
C ALA A 102 8.27 1.29 -2.96
N GLY A 103 7.13 1.56 -2.29
CA GLY A 103 6.95 2.80 -1.52
C GLY A 103 7.94 2.93 -0.36
N PRO A 104 7.97 1.97 0.58
CA PRO A 104 8.97 1.95 1.66
C PRO A 104 10.41 2.03 1.16
N ALA A 105 10.74 1.36 0.05
CA ALA A 105 12.08 1.41 -0.54
C ALA A 105 12.49 2.83 -0.96
N VAL A 106 11.56 3.63 -1.48
CA VAL A 106 11.81 5.05 -1.79
C VAL A 106 12.13 5.82 -0.52
N ASN A 107 11.38 5.62 0.58
CA ASN A 107 11.67 6.29 1.83
C ASN A 107 13.05 5.92 2.38
N PHE A 108 13.43 4.64 2.34
CA PHE A 108 14.77 4.21 2.77
C PHE A 108 15.87 4.75 1.84
N ALA A 109 15.62 4.88 0.54
CA ALA A 109 16.56 5.52 -0.38
C ALA A 109 16.75 7.02 -0.06
N ILE A 110 15.65 7.75 0.22
CA ILE A 110 15.71 9.15 0.66
C ILE A 110 16.47 9.25 1.99
N ALA A 111 16.18 8.36 2.96
CA ALA A 111 16.89 8.34 4.23
C ALA A 111 18.40 8.08 4.04
N ALA A 112 18.79 7.15 3.16
CA ALA A 112 20.20 6.89 2.87
C ALA A 112 20.91 8.12 2.26
N LEU A 113 20.26 8.83 1.34
CA LEU A 113 20.78 10.09 0.79
C LEU A 113 20.91 11.17 1.86
N LEU A 114 19.89 11.30 2.73
CA LEU A 114 19.91 12.27 3.83
C LEU A 114 20.99 11.91 4.88
N ALA A 115 21.27 10.63 5.11
CA ALA A 115 22.36 10.20 6.00
C ALA A 115 23.72 10.73 5.52
N ILE A 116 23.96 10.72 4.21
CA ILE A 116 25.18 11.29 3.61
C ILE A 116 25.25 12.80 3.87
N VAL A 117 24.15 13.52 3.61
CA VAL A 117 24.06 14.98 3.85
C VAL A 117 24.28 15.31 5.33
N VAL A 118 23.64 14.58 6.23
CA VAL A 118 23.77 14.74 7.69
C VAL A 118 25.22 14.47 8.14
N SER A 119 25.86 13.41 7.61
CA SER A 119 27.24 13.07 7.93
C SER A 119 28.22 14.18 7.52
N ILE A 120 28.07 14.72 6.32
CA ILE A 120 28.89 15.83 5.81
C ILE A 120 28.67 17.09 6.64
N ALA A 121 27.40 17.43 6.94
CA ALA A 121 27.07 18.60 7.74
C ALA A 121 27.58 18.50 9.20
N SER A 122 27.50 17.30 9.79
CA SER A 122 28.01 17.05 11.16
C SER A 122 29.54 17.12 11.20
N TRP A 123 30.24 16.64 10.16
CA TRP A 123 31.70 16.71 10.08
C TRP A 123 32.22 18.15 10.18
N ASN A 124 31.48 19.09 9.57
CA ASN A 124 31.85 20.50 9.56
C ASN A 124 31.49 21.26 10.88
N ASN A 125 30.63 20.68 11.74
CA ASN A 125 30.09 21.33 12.94
C ASN A 125 30.52 20.68 14.28
N VAL A 126 31.53 19.81 14.28
CA VAL A 126 32.05 19.12 15.49
C VAL A 126 32.56 20.09 16.56
N ALA A 127 32.78 21.36 16.23
CA ALA A 127 33.34 22.35 17.16
C ALA A 127 32.31 22.94 18.17
N ASP A 128 31.00 22.75 17.98
CA ASP A 128 29.98 23.42 18.79
C ASP A 128 29.06 22.40 19.51
N ALA A 129 29.48 22.00 20.72
CA ALA A 129 28.72 21.04 21.56
C ALA A 129 27.31 21.53 21.91
N LYS A 130 27.00 22.82 21.81
CA LYS A 130 25.67 23.40 22.06
C LYS A 130 24.68 23.16 20.91
N GLN A 131 25.17 22.90 19.69
CA GLN A 131 24.31 22.59 18.53
C GLN A 131 23.86 21.13 18.48
N LEU A 132 24.48 20.23 19.26
CA LEU A 132 24.09 18.81 19.35
C LEU A 132 22.72 18.60 20.00
N VAL A 133 22.14 19.60 20.66
CA VAL A 133 20.85 19.50 21.37
C VAL A 133 19.64 19.75 20.48
N LYS A 134 19.80 20.45 19.34
CA LYS A 134 18.70 20.69 18.38
C LYS A 134 18.96 19.93 17.09
N MET A 135 18.10 18.96 16.78
CA MET A 135 18.12 18.24 15.50
C MET A 135 17.98 19.23 14.35
N SER A 136 18.89 19.17 13.37
CA SER A 136 18.76 19.94 12.13
C SER A 136 17.53 19.46 11.34
N PRO A 137 16.94 20.28 10.46
CA PRO A 137 15.83 19.87 9.59
C PRO A 137 16.15 18.61 8.76
N TRP A 138 17.40 18.43 8.35
CA TRP A 138 17.86 17.25 7.62
C TRP A 138 17.85 15.99 8.46
N GLN A 139 18.25 16.06 9.73
CA GLN A 139 18.17 14.96 10.68
C GLN A 139 16.71 14.57 10.97
N GLN A 140 15.85 15.56 11.15
CA GLN A 140 14.41 15.35 11.35
C GLN A 140 13.79 14.66 10.11
N LEU A 141 14.13 15.12 8.90
CA LEU A 141 13.64 14.53 7.65
C LEU A 141 14.19 13.11 7.43
N PHE A 142 15.45 12.86 7.80
CA PHE A 142 16.03 11.51 7.83
C PHE A 142 15.23 10.55 8.71
N ILE A 143 14.96 10.96 9.96
CA ILE A 143 14.18 10.15 10.91
C ILE A 143 12.75 9.96 10.41
N ALA A 144 12.13 11.01 9.86
CA ALA A 144 10.78 10.93 9.29
C ALA A 144 10.71 9.89 8.17
N ASN A 145 11.70 9.82 7.30
CA ASN A 145 11.73 8.82 6.21
C ASN A 145 11.98 7.40 6.73
N LEU A 146 12.86 7.22 7.73
CA LEU A 146 13.01 5.92 8.38
C LEU A 146 11.71 5.47 9.04
N PHE A 147 11.02 6.38 9.70
CA PHE A 147 9.73 6.10 10.35
C PHE A 147 8.64 5.78 9.30
N LEU A 148 8.51 6.58 8.24
CA LEU A 148 7.53 6.36 7.17
C LEU A 148 7.74 4.99 6.49
N GLY A 149 8.98 4.67 6.13
CA GLY A 149 9.32 3.39 5.51
C GLY A 149 9.10 2.22 6.48
N GLY A 150 9.58 2.35 7.72
CA GLY A 150 9.46 1.31 8.75
C GLY A 150 8.01 1.07 9.18
N ALA A 151 7.24 2.13 9.44
CA ALA A 151 5.84 2.03 9.82
C ALA A 151 5.01 1.38 8.71
N ASN A 152 5.27 1.71 7.45
CA ASN A 152 4.57 1.08 6.33
C ASN A 152 4.93 -0.40 6.13
N LEU A 153 6.04 -0.88 6.67
CA LEU A 153 6.39 -2.31 6.66
C LEU A 153 5.81 -3.12 7.84
N ILE A 154 5.11 -2.48 8.77
CA ILE A 154 4.38 -3.20 9.83
C ILE A 154 3.37 -4.15 9.20
N PRO A 155 3.37 -5.46 9.57
CA PRO A 155 2.52 -6.48 8.95
C PRO A 155 1.05 -6.35 9.41
N ALA A 156 0.42 -5.24 9.07
CA ALA A 156 -0.98 -4.93 9.40
C ALA A 156 -1.63 -4.10 8.28
N PHE A 157 -2.85 -4.44 7.88
CA PHE A 157 -3.63 -3.57 6.99
C PHE A 157 -4.05 -2.28 7.70
N PRO A 158 -4.11 -1.15 6.99
CA PRO A 158 -3.97 -0.97 5.54
C PRO A 158 -2.52 -0.68 5.07
N LEU A 159 -1.51 -0.89 5.93
CA LEU A 159 -0.12 -0.60 5.63
C LEU A 159 0.44 -1.55 4.56
N ASP A 160 1.51 -1.14 3.90
CA ASP A 160 2.14 -1.93 2.82
C ASP A 160 2.68 -3.27 3.33
N GLY A 161 3.14 -3.34 4.58
CA GLY A 161 3.55 -4.57 5.24
C GLY A 161 2.44 -5.62 5.34
N GLY A 162 1.18 -5.20 5.50
CA GLY A 162 0.02 -6.11 5.44
C GLY A 162 -0.18 -6.70 4.03
N ARG A 163 -0.03 -5.87 2.99
CA ARG A 163 -0.10 -6.30 1.58
C ARG A 163 1.08 -7.19 1.20
N LEU A 164 2.28 -6.83 1.64
CA LEU A 164 3.48 -7.64 1.46
C LEU A 164 3.34 -9.01 2.13
N LEU A 165 2.87 -9.04 3.37
CA LEU A 165 2.61 -10.29 4.09
C LEU A 165 1.56 -11.14 3.35
N ARG A 166 0.45 -10.55 2.89
CA ARG A 166 -0.55 -11.25 2.08
C ARG A 166 0.07 -11.86 0.83
N SER A 167 0.86 -11.08 0.12
CA SER A 167 1.56 -11.52 -1.09
C SER A 167 2.45 -12.74 -0.83
N ILE A 168 3.21 -12.72 0.26
CA ILE A 168 4.07 -13.84 0.68
C ILE A 168 3.22 -15.06 1.01
N LEU A 169 2.15 -14.91 1.77
CA LEU A 169 1.24 -16.01 2.14
C LEU A 169 0.53 -16.65 0.94
N CYS A 170 0.30 -15.90 -0.14
CA CYS A 170 -0.29 -16.42 -1.37
C CYS A 170 0.58 -17.44 -2.11
N TYR A 171 1.85 -17.64 -1.72
CA TYR A 171 2.67 -18.74 -2.25
C TYR A 171 2.26 -20.10 -1.70
N TRP A 172 1.59 -20.14 -0.54
CA TRP A 172 1.18 -21.39 0.13
C TRP A 172 -0.34 -21.48 0.33
N LEU A 173 -1.05 -20.37 0.25
CA LEU A 173 -2.49 -20.27 0.52
C LEU A 173 -3.20 -19.61 -0.66
N GLU A 174 -4.48 -19.96 -0.83
CA GLU A 174 -5.35 -19.20 -1.73
C GLU A 174 -5.47 -17.73 -1.28
N PRO A 175 -5.69 -16.77 -2.22
CA PRO A 175 -5.70 -15.33 -1.91
C PRO A 175 -6.65 -14.94 -0.77
N LYS A 176 -7.82 -15.59 -0.68
CA LYS A 176 -8.79 -15.35 0.42
C LYS A 176 -8.24 -15.84 1.77
N GLY A 177 -7.66 -17.04 1.81
CA GLY A 177 -7.03 -17.61 2.99
C GLY A 177 -5.82 -16.80 3.46
N ALA A 178 -4.99 -16.36 2.50
CA ALA A 178 -3.85 -15.47 2.76
C ALA A 178 -4.30 -14.15 3.38
N THR A 179 -5.39 -13.54 2.89
CA THR A 179 -5.96 -12.30 3.46
C THR A 179 -6.45 -12.52 4.90
N VAL A 180 -7.14 -13.63 5.18
CA VAL A 180 -7.61 -13.94 6.54
C VAL A 180 -6.44 -14.10 7.50
N LEU A 181 -5.38 -14.82 7.09
CA LEU A 181 -4.21 -15.04 7.94
C LEU A 181 -3.41 -13.74 8.13
N ALA A 182 -3.17 -12.96 7.07
CA ALA A 182 -2.52 -11.66 7.15
C ALA A 182 -3.28 -10.69 8.08
N SER A 183 -4.62 -10.67 8.00
CA SER A 183 -5.45 -9.85 8.88
C SER A 183 -5.37 -10.30 10.35
N ARG A 184 -5.28 -11.61 10.61
CA ARG A 184 -5.06 -12.13 11.99
C ARG A 184 -3.71 -11.65 12.56
N ILE A 185 -2.64 -11.78 11.77
CA ILE A 185 -1.31 -11.30 12.17
C ILE A 185 -1.38 -9.79 12.42
N GLY A 186 -2.03 -9.02 11.54
CA GLY A 186 -2.25 -7.59 11.73
C GLY A 186 -3.02 -7.25 13.00
N GLN A 187 -4.02 -8.05 13.39
CA GLN A 187 -4.72 -7.90 14.68
C GLN A 187 -3.79 -8.09 15.88
N TRP A 188 -2.95 -9.14 15.87
CA TRP A 188 -1.98 -9.38 16.93
C TRP A 188 -0.94 -8.27 17.00
N THR A 189 -0.41 -7.82 15.87
CA THR A 189 0.54 -6.71 15.78
C THR A 189 -0.08 -5.42 16.34
N SER A 190 -1.30 -5.10 15.93
CA SER A 190 -2.02 -3.92 16.42
C SER A 190 -2.35 -4.01 17.92
N GLY A 191 -2.73 -5.20 18.40
CA GLY A 191 -2.97 -5.45 19.83
C GLY A 191 -1.71 -5.25 20.66
N LEU A 192 -0.57 -5.78 20.24
CA LEU A 192 0.72 -5.59 20.89
C LEU A 192 1.11 -4.10 20.91
N MET A 193 0.85 -3.40 19.80
CA MET A 193 1.09 -1.95 19.70
C MET A 193 0.24 -1.16 20.71
N VAL A 194 -1.04 -1.52 20.88
CA VAL A 194 -1.91 -0.90 21.90
C VAL A 194 -1.39 -1.17 23.31
N LEU A 195 -0.99 -2.41 23.62
CA LEU A 195 -0.46 -2.77 24.93
C LEU A 195 0.82 -1.99 25.27
N THR A 196 1.77 -1.90 24.33
CA THR A 196 3.00 -1.12 24.53
C THR A 196 2.70 0.38 24.66
N ALA A 197 1.75 0.90 23.89
CA ALA A 197 1.33 2.29 23.94
C ALA A 197 0.66 2.65 25.29
N ILE A 198 -0.12 1.75 25.89
CA ILE A 198 -0.68 1.90 27.23
C ILE A 198 0.44 1.94 28.27
N ALA A 199 1.42 1.02 28.19
CA ALA A 199 2.54 0.96 29.11
C ALA A 199 3.38 2.25 29.12
N TRP A 200 3.45 2.94 27.98
CA TRP A 200 4.19 4.19 27.81
C TRP A 200 3.31 5.46 27.86
N TRP A 201 2.04 5.33 28.24
CA TRP A 201 1.06 6.43 28.33
C TRP A 201 0.97 7.30 27.08
N ASN A 202 1.09 6.68 25.90
CA ASN A 202 1.06 7.38 24.62
C ASN A 202 -0.32 7.26 23.93
N GLY A 203 -1.19 8.24 24.18
CA GLY A 203 -2.57 8.23 23.65
C GLY A 203 -2.66 8.20 22.14
N SER A 204 -1.75 8.85 21.41
CA SER A 204 -1.74 8.84 19.94
C SER A 204 -1.44 7.45 19.38
N MET A 205 -0.49 6.73 19.97
CA MET A 205 -0.17 5.35 19.59
C MET A 205 -1.29 4.38 19.98
N ILE A 206 -2.00 4.60 21.08
CA ILE A 206 -3.17 3.80 21.46
C ILE A 206 -4.25 3.96 20.38
N LEU A 207 -4.60 5.21 20.02
CA LEU A 207 -5.59 5.49 18.99
C LEU A 207 -5.21 4.86 17.66
N PHE A 208 -3.96 5.00 17.22
CA PHE A 208 -3.48 4.43 15.97
C PHE A 208 -3.55 2.89 15.98
N GLY A 209 -3.11 2.24 17.05
CA GLY A 209 -3.19 0.79 17.20
C GLY A 209 -4.64 0.27 17.20
N VAL A 210 -5.57 0.97 17.86
CA VAL A 210 -7.00 0.64 17.84
C VAL A 210 -7.58 0.76 16.43
N ILE A 211 -7.26 1.82 15.69
CA ILE A 211 -7.71 1.98 14.31
C ILE A 211 -7.20 0.83 13.43
N LEU A 212 -5.91 0.49 13.53
CA LEU A 212 -5.35 -0.64 12.79
C LEU A 212 -6.04 -1.95 13.16
N PHE A 213 -6.30 -2.20 14.44
CA PHE A 213 -7.01 -3.39 14.90
C PHE A 213 -8.41 -3.50 14.28
N LEU A 214 -9.17 -2.41 14.27
CA LEU A 214 -10.50 -2.36 13.68
C LEU A 214 -10.47 -2.62 12.17
N ILE A 215 -9.52 -2.01 11.43
CA ILE A 215 -9.37 -2.23 9.99
C ILE A 215 -9.03 -3.70 9.69
N ASN A 216 -8.09 -4.30 10.43
CA ASN A 216 -7.74 -5.71 10.25
C ASN A 216 -8.91 -6.65 10.59
N THR A 217 -9.72 -6.30 11.61
CA THR A 217 -10.94 -7.05 11.95
C THR A 217 -11.96 -6.99 10.82
N PHE A 218 -12.17 -5.82 10.25
CA PHE A 218 -13.08 -5.62 9.11
C PHE A 218 -12.62 -6.40 7.86
N GLN A 219 -11.35 -6.32 7.51
CA GLN A 219 -10.73 -7.08 6.40
C GLN A 219 -10.93 -8.59 6.57
N ARG A 220 -10.70 -9.08 7.79
CA ARG A 220 -10.89 -10.50 8.13
C ARG A 220 -12.34 -10.94 7.96
N ILE A 221 -13.29 -10.17 8.48
CA ILE A 221 -14.73 -10.47 8.37
C ILE A 221 -15.15 -10.48 6.90
N GLN A 222 -14.78 -9.49 6.11
CA GLN A 222 -15.07 -9.45 4.68
C GLN A 222 -14.55 -10.69 3.96
N SER A 223 -13.30 -11.08 4.19
CA SER A 223 -12.69 -12.25 3.54
C SER A 223 -13.38 -13.55 3.95
N GLN A 224 -13.78 -13.70 5.22
CA GLN A 224 -14.53 -14.86 5.70
C GLN A 224 -15.92 -14.94 5.08
N LEU A 225 -16.64 -13.83 4.97
CA LEU A 225 -17.94 -13.78 4.31
C LEU A 225 -17.85 -14.16 2.82
N MET A 226 -16.80 -13.71 2.11
CA MET A 226 -16.57 -14.10 0.71
C MET A 226 -16.30 -15.61 0.57
N ILE A 227 -15.55 -16.22 1.51
CA ILE A 227 -15.33 -17.68 1.52
C ILE A 227 -16.66 -18.40 1.73
N PHE A 228 -17.44 -17.97 2.72
CA PHE A 228 -18.74 -18.58 3.03
C PHE A 228 -19.71 -18.51 1.85
N THR A 229 -19.86 -17.34 1.21
CA THR A 229 -20.77 -17.15 0.06
C THR A 229 -20.34 -17.97 -1.16
N THR A 230 -19.06 -18.18 -1.40
CA THR A 230 -18.58 -19.06 -2.47
C THR A 230 -18.80 -20.54 -2.16
N SER A 231 -18.69 -20.95 -0.90
CA SER A 231 -18.95 -22.34 -0.48
C SER A 231 -20.42 -22.73 -0.54
N VAL A 232 -21.33 -21.80 -0.23
CA VAL A 232 -22.79 -22.03 -0.28
C VAL A 232 -23.31 -22.10 -1.73
N ARG A 233 -22.61 -21.46 -2.68
CA ARG A 233 -23.04 -21.42 -4.09
C ARG A 233 -22.72 -22.68 -4.90
N GLY A 234 -21.97 -23.64 -4.43
CA GLY A 234 -21.61 -24.88 -5.14
C GLY A 234 -20.88 -24.67 -6.48
N PRO A 235 -20.10 -25.63 -6.98
CA PRO A 235 -19.35 -25.51 -8.24
C PRO A 235 -20.22 -25.66 -9.50
N GLY A 236 -21.34 -24.96 -9.62
CA GLY A 236 -22.27 -25.11 -10.77
C GLY A 236 -23.20 -23.93 -11.04
N ALA A 237 -23.31 -22.99 -10.14
CA ALA A 237 -24.11 -21.79 -10.38
C ALA A 237 -23.25 -20.75 -11.11
N GLY A 238 -23.16 -20.84 -12.43
CA GLY A 238 -22.72 -19.76 -13.31
C GLY A 238 -23.62 -18.54 -13.15
N GLY A 239 -23.47 -17.84 -12.05
CA GLY A 239 -24.14 -16.57 -11.76
C GLY A 239 -23.09 -15.49 -11.80
N SER A 240 -23.31 -14.50 -12.68
CA SER A 240 -22.64 -13.20 -12.68
C SER A 240 -22.34 -12.76 -11.25
N SER A 241 -21.10 -12.32 -11.02
CA SER A 241 -20.65 -11.68 -9.78
C SER A 241 -21.74 -10.74 -9.25
N PRO A 242 -22.08 -10.76 -7.93
CA PRO A 242 -23.06 -9.80 -7.38
C PRO A 242 -22.57 -8.36 -7.44
N TRP A 243 -21.38 -8.13 -7.87
CA TRP A 243 -20.78 -6.83 -8.16
C TRP A 243 -20.76 -6.56 -9.66
N ASN A 244 -21.93 -6.34 -10.27
CA ASN A 244 -22.03 -5.56 -11.49
C ASN A 244 -21.81 -4.09 -11.14
N GLY A 245 -20.58 -3.76 -10.78
CA GLY A 245 -20.12 -2.38 -10.80
C GLY A 245 -19.90 -1.96 -12.25
N PRO A 246 -19.97 -0.65 -12.58
CA PRO A 246 -19.82 -0.15 -13.95
C PRO A 246 -18.44 -0.37 -14.59
N PHE A 247 -17.65 -1.33 -14.09
CA PHE A 247 -16.26 -1.61 -14.47
C PHE A 247 -15.98 -3.08 -14.81
N ASP A 248 -17.04 -3.85 -15.12
CA ASP A 248 -16.89 -5.26 -15.52
C ASP A 248 -16.52 -5.36 -17.01
N HIS A 249 -15.33 -4.86 -17.35
CA HIS A 249 -14.63 -5.21 -18.57
C HIS A 249 -13.40 -6.03 -18.17
N ASP A 250 -13.47 -7.34 -18.42
CA ASP A 250 -12.32 -8.24 -18.38
C ASP A 250 -11.31 -7.79 -19.47
N PRO A 251 -10.16 -7.19 -19.10
CA PRO A 251 -9.17 -6.74 -20.07
C PRO A 251 -8.35 -7.90 -20.66
N TYR A 252 -8.66 -9.17 -20.29
CA TYR A 252 -7.98 -10.36 -20.81
C TYR A 252 -8.75 -11.11 -21.87
N SER A 253 -9.95 -10.66 -22.25
CA SER A 253 -10.60 -11.15 -23.45
C SER A 253 -10.03 -10.46 -24.69
N SER A 254 -9.11 -11.12 -25.36
CA SER A 254 -8.71 -10.89 -26.75
C SER A 254 -8.06 -9.55 -27.10
N ASN A 255 -6.88 -9.20 -26.61
CA ASN A 255 -5.87 -8.53 -27.48
C ASN A 255 -4.53 -8.47 -26.74
N GLY A 256 -3.58 -9.27 -27.21
CA GLY A 256 -2.23 -9.34 -26.66
C GLY A 256 -1.43 -8.06 -26.88
N TYR A 257 -1.01 -7.43 -25.80
CA TYR A 257 0.21 -6.62 -25.73
C TYR A 257 0.72 -6.64 -24.29
N GLY A 258 1.62 -7.59 -23.98
CA GLY A 258 2.49 -7.55 -22.80
C GLY A 258 3.92 -7.28 -23.27
N PRO A 259 4.73 -6.52 -22.52
CA PRO A 259 6.11 -6.19 -22.89
C PRO A 259 7.12 -7.33 -22.69
N PHE A 260 6.70 -8.52 -22.30
CA PHE A 260 7.53 -9.72 -22.29
C PHE A 260 6.80 -10.83 -23.06
N PRO A 261 7.44 -11.50 -24.03
CA PRO A 261 6.87 -12.63 -24.73
C PRO A 261 6.82 -13.83 -23.78
N TYR A 262 5.68 -13.97 -23.07
CA TYR A 262 5.35 -15.22 -22.43
C TYR A 262 4.72 -16.10 -23.51
N ASP A 263 5.53 -17.02 -24.03
CA ASP A 263 5.08 -17.98 -25.04
C ASP A 263 4.10 -18.96 -24.39
N ARG A 264 2.84 -18.95 -24.88
CA ARG A 264 1.82 -19.91 -24.44
C ARG A 264 2.15 -21.36 -24.79
N SER A 265 3.20 -21.63 -25.56
CA SER A 265 3.65 -22.97 -25.93
C SER A 265 4.19 -23.75 -24.74
N ASP A 266 4.68 -23.08 -23.68
CA ASP A 266 5.25 -23.74 -22.49
C ASP A 266 4.21 -24.35 -21.55
N LEU A 267 2.91 -24.10 -21.76
CA LEU A 267 1.81 -24.70 -20.98
C LEU A 267 1.24 -25.99 -21.61
N ASN A 268 1.65 -26.32 -22.81
CA ASN A 268 1.30 -27.57 -23.48
C ASN A 268 2.47 -28.56 -23.34
N GLY A 269 2.57 -29.19 -22.19
CA GLY A 269 3.33 -30.41 -22.06
C GLY A 269 2.85 -31.47 -23.06
N PRO A 270 3.72 -32.40 -23.53
CA PRO A 270 3.35 -33.36 -24.57
C PRO A 270 2.28 -34.31 -24.03
N GLY A 271 1.04 -34.18 -24.53
CA GLY A 271 0.00 -35.18 -24.24
C GLY A 271 -1.41 -34.63 -24.02
N LYS A 272 -1.95 -33.82 -24.95
CA LYS A 272 -3.41 -33.78 -25.13
C LYS A 272 -3.76 -34.47 -26.44
N PRO A 273 -4.50 -35.61 -26.41
CA PRO A 273 -5.02 -36.20 -27.65
C PRO A 273 -6.12 -35.30 -28.24
N ASP A 274 -6.14 -35.26 -29.58
CA ASP A 274 -7.10 -34.56 -30.43
C ASP A 274 -8.54 -34.83 -30.01
N GLY A 275 -9.34 -33.77 -30.04
CA GLY A 275 -10.75 -33.80 -29.72
C GLY A 275 -11.53 -34.72 -30.65
N LYS A 276 -11.68 -35.95 -30.23
CA LYS A 276 -12.76 -36.84 -30.70
C LYS A 276 -13.70 -37.07 -29.53
N THR A 277 -14.94 -36.70 -29.79
CA THR A 277 -16.16 -37.06 -29.05
C THR A 277 -16.04 -38.44 -28.40
N ILE A 278 -16.09 -38.46 -27.06
CA ILE A 278 -16.31 -39.70 -26.31
C ILE A 278 -17.83 -39.87 -26.22
N ASP A 279 -18.37 -40.73 -27.10
CA ASP A 279 -19.71 -41.23 -26.95
C ASP A 279 -19.83 -42.04 -25.67
N ALA A 280 -21.00 -42.00 -25.08
CA ALA A 280 -21.41 -42.58 -23.79
C ALA A 280 -20.82 -43.96 -23.53
N ILE A 281 -20.06 -44.09 -22.44
CA ILE A 281 -19.72 -45.39 -21.88
C ILE A 281 -20.86 -45.82 -20.93
N GLU A 282 -21.59 -46.84 -21.39
CA GLU A 282 -22.61 -47.58 -20.70
C GLU A 282 -22.03 -48.17 -19.38
N VAL A 283 -22.57 -47.77 -18.24
CA VAL A 283 -22.20 -48.33 -16.95
C VAL A 283 -22.88 -49.69 -16.83
N LYS A 284 -22.12 -50.75 -17.03
CA LYS A 284 -22.54 -52.11 -16.74
C LYS A 284 -22.28 -52.37 -15.26
N GLU A 285 -23.37 -52.67 -14.52
CA GLU A 285 -23.34 -53.16 -13.15
C GLU A 285 -22.53 -54.46 -13.09
N LEU A 286 -21.68 -54.56 -12.09
CA LEU A 286 -21.01 -55.80 -11.69
C LEU A 286 -21.61 -56.30 -10.38
N PRO A 287 -21.68 -57.63 -10.16
CA PRO A 287 -22.48 -58.30 -9.19
C PRO A 287 -22.05 -58.14 -7.73
#